data_76e1a9fde3c5170c0f916c7706f51073
#
_entry.id   76e1a9fde3c5170c0f916c7706f51073
#
_cell.length_a   1.000
_cell.length_b   1.000
_cell.length_c   1.000
_cell.angle_alpha   90.00
_cell.angle_beta   90.00
_cell.angle_gamma   90.00
#
_symmetry.space_group_name_H-M   'P 1'
#
loop_
_entity.id
_entity.type
_entity.pdbx_description
1 polymer ?
#
loop_
_entity_poly.entity_id
_entity_poly.type
_entity_poly.pdbx_seq_one_letter_code
_entity_poly.pdbx_strand_id
1 'polypeptide(L)'
;MILVSHGHPDHSAVDLIKNRNEGCQVIYHTDALVDGEYRIFDLGFATVEAVQAGNNRNHDINECVGWLVTLPGEISVYATGDTSTTEQMAELADRDIHYAFFVCDGRFNMDMEEAIACANLVQARHSIPYHMAPGALFDRERAELFDVPGQLILSDGEEIILE
;
A
#
# COMPACT_ATOMS: atom_id res chain seq x y z
N MET A 1 -10.24 9.63 -6.03
CA MET A 1 -10.16 9.42 -4.56
C MET A 1 -8.75 9.66 -4.05
N ILE A 2 -8.61 9.94 -2.77
CA ILE A 2 -7.33 10.00 -2.05
C ILE A 2 -7.49 9.10 -0.81
N LEU A 3 -6.53 8.23 -0.57
CA LEU A 3 -6.50 7.30 0.55
C LEU A 3 -5.30 7.66 1.44
N VAL A 4 -5.54 7.87 2.73
CA VAL A 4 -4.51 8.26 3.70
C VAL A 4 -4.31 7.12 4.68
N SER A 5 -3.13 6.48 4.62
CA SER A 5 -2.83 5.27 5.38
C SER A 5 -2.58 5.52 6.88
N HIS A 6 -2.03 6.68 7.23
CA HIS A 6 -1.74 7.07 8.62
C HIS A 6 -1.48 8.57 8.74
N GLY A 7 -1.29 9.05 9.97
CA GLY A 7 -1.26 10.49 10.30
C GLY A 7 0.09 11.20 10.16
N HIS A 8 1.17 10.56 9.70
CA HIS A 8 2.46 11.24 9.52
C HIS A 8 2.36 12.33 8.44
N PRO A 9 3.06 13.47 8.60
CA PRO A 9 2.88 14.65 7.73
C PRO A 9 3.18 14.39 6.24
N ASP A 10 4.10 13.48 5.93
CA ASP A 10 4.48 13.09 4.57
C ASP A 10 3.44 12.17 3.90
N HIS A 11 2.55 11.55 4.68
CA HIS A 11 1.46 10.69 4.18
C HIS A 11 0.07 11.34 4.27
N SER A 12 -0.10 12.39 5.07
CA SER A 12 -1.40 13.02 5.34
C SER A 12 -1.56 14.43 4.77
N ALA A 13 -0.58 14.94 4.02
CA ALA A 13 -0.56 16.30 3.47
C ALA A 13 -1.50 16.48 2.26
N VAL A 14 -2.77 16.09 2.40
CA VAL A 14 -3.80 16.12 1.35
C VAL A 14 -3.95 17.52 0.73
N ASP A 15 -3.74 18.57 1.51
CA ASP A 15 -3.85 19.98 1.05
C ASP A 15 -2.78 20.37 0.02
N LEU A 16 -1.70 19.61 -0.09
CA LEU A 16 -0.68 19.81 -1.12
C LEU A 16 -1.14 19.32 -2.52
N ILE A 17 -2.15 18.47 -2.58
CA ILE A 17 -2.71 17.98 -3.85
C ILE A 17 -3.62 19.07 -4.43
N LYS A 18 -3.08 19.90 -5.34
CA LYS A 18 -3.77 21.07 -5.88
C LYS A 18 -4.78 20.73 -6.97
N ASN A 19 -4.49 19.72 -7.79
CA ASN A 19 -5.31 19.36 -8.97
C ASN A 19 -6.29 18.23 -8.64
N ARG A 20 -7.15 18.44 -7.64
CA ARG A 20 -8.23 17.51 -7.30
C ARG A 20 -9.47 17.83 -8.12
N ASN A 21 -10.14 16.79 -8.61
CA ASN A 21 -11.48 16.96 -9.18
C ASN A 21 -12.47 17.44 -8.11
N GLU A 22 -13.45 18.22 -8.50
CA GLU A 22 -14.59 18.55 -7.66
C GLU A 22 -15.31 17.22 -7.29
N GLY A 23 -15.53 16.96 -6.05
CA GLY A 23 -16.08 15.66 -5.57
C GLY A 23 -15.04 14.56 -5.37
N CYS A 24 -13.74 14.85 -5.40
CA CYS A 24 -12.71 13.90 -4.99
C CYS A 24 -12.94 13.48 -3.53
N GLN A 25 -13.24 12.22 -3.31
CA GLN A 25 -13.40 11.66 -1.97
C GLN A 25 -12.03 11.45 -1.33
N VAL A 26 -11.92 11.81 -0.05
CA VAL A 26 -10.73 11.56 0.77
C VAL A 26 -11.14 10.64 1.91
N ILE A 27 -10.47 9.52 2.06
CA ILE A 27 -10.69 8.56 3.14
C ILE A 27 -9.42 8.51 3.98
N TYR A 28 -9.54 8.89 5.25
CA TYR A 28 -8.45 8.82 6.20
C TYR A 28 -8.44 7.49 6.95
N HIS A 29 -7.28 7.10 7.43
CA HIS A 29 -7.12 5.94 8.31
C HIS A 29 -8.10 5.96 9.49
N THR A 30 -8.41 7.13 10.04
CA THR A 30 -9.37 7.33 11.13
C THR A 30 -10.84 7.07 10.72
N ASP A 31 -11.16 7.14 9.43
CA ASP A 31 -12.47 6.75 8.92
C ASP A 31 -12.53 5.24 8.67
N ALA A 32 -11.38 4.64 8.41
CA ALA A 32 -11.22 3.28 7.92
C ALA A 32 -10.91 2.25 9.01
N LEU A 33 -10.30 2.68 10.12
CA LEU A 33 -10.04 1.85 11.30
C LEU A 33 -10.74 2.50 12.50
N VAL A 34 -11.86 1.93 12.91
CA VAL A 34 -12.70 2.46 13.98
C VAL A 34 -13.00 1.37 14.99
N ASP A 35 -12.65 1.60 16.25
CA ASP A 35 -12.84 0.66 17.35
C ASP A 35 -12.20 -0.72 17.10
N GLY A 36 -11.07 -0.74 16.35
CA GLY A 36 -10.34 -1.95 15.98
C GLY A 36 -10.92 -2.69 14.77
N GLU A 37 -11.97 -2.16 14.13
CA GLU A 37 -12.59 -2.75 12.96
C GLU A 37 -12.16 -2.02 11.67
N TYR A 38 -11.72 -2.81 10.68
CA TYR A 38 -11.35 -2.34 9.35
C TYR A 38 -12.59 -2.23 8.46
N ARG A 39 -12.79 -1.08 7.84
CA ARG A 39 -13.99 -0.75 7.06
C ARG A 39 -13.78 -0.95 5.57
N ILE A 40 -14.91 -1.19 4.90
CA ILE A 40 -15.03 -1.29 3.45
C ILE A 40 -15.89 -0.13 2.95
N PHE A 41 -15.45 0.52 1.88
CA PHE A 41 -16.13 1.63 1.23
C PHE A 41 -16.50 1.26 -0.20
N ASP A 42 -17.76 1.33 -0.54
CA ASP A 42 -18.22 1.27 -1.92
C ASP A 42 -18.35 2.70 -2.46
N LEU A 43 -17.50 3.05 -3.43
CA LEU A 43 -17.46 4.37 -4.04
C LEU A 43 -18.23 4.41 -5.38
N GLY A 44 -18.88 3.31 -5.78
CA GLY A 44 -19.57 3.13 -7.04
C GLY A 44 -18.64 2.85 -8.24
N PHE A 45 -17.46 3.45 -8.27
CA PHE A 45 -16.42 3.20 -9.29
C PHE A 45 -15.28 2.32 -8.78
N ALA A 46 -15.21 2.06 -7.49
CA ALA A 46 -14.24 1.17 -6.86
C ALA A 46 -14.76 0.74 -5.49
N THR A 47 -14.37 -0.44 -5.05
CA THR A 47 -14.45 -0.85 -3.64
C THR A 47 -13.09 -0.66 -3.00
N VAL A 48 -13.06 -0.07 -1.81
CA VAL A 48 -11.84 0.20 -1.04
C VAL A 48 -11.96 -0.48 0.32
N GLU A 49 -11.06 -1.39 0.61
CA GLU A 49 -10.98 -2.09 1.89
C GLU A 49 -9.75 -1.61 2.65
N ALA A 50 -9.93 -1.22 3.91
CA ALA A 50 -8.82 -1.04 4.83
C ALA A 50 -8.35 -2.41 5.30
N VAL A 51 -7.04 -2.59 5.38
CA VAL A 51 -6.40 -3.81 5.87
C VAL A 51 -5.31 -3.46 6.89
N GLN A 52 -4.83 -4.44 7.66
CA GLN A 52 -3.79 -4.21 8.66
C GLN A 52 -2.53 -3.59 8.05
N ALA A 53 -2.00 -2.57 8.73
CA ALA A 53 -0.69 -1.99 8.48
C ALA A 53 -0.08 -1.50 9.80
N GLY A 54 1.18 -1.07 9.78
CA GLY A 54 1.91 -0.69 10.98
C GLY A 54 2.68 -1.87 11.56
N ASN A 55 2.40 -2.22 12.82
CA ASN A 55 3.04 -3.33 13.53
C ASN A 55 4.56 -3.18 13.71
N ASN A 56 5.03 -1.97 13.88
CA ASN A 56 6.42 -1.68 14.20
C ASN A 56 6.54 -0.50 15.17
N ARG A 57 7.78 -0.18 15.58
CA ARG A 57 8.03 0.87 16.58
C ARG A 57 7.64 2.29 16.13
N ASN A 58 7.50 2.53 14.82
CA ASN A 58 7.20 3.83 14.24
C ASN A 58 5.73 3.96 13.85
N HIS A 59 5.04 2.82 13.64
CA HIS A 59 3.69 2.75 13.13
C HIS A 59 2.87 1.76 13.96
N ASP A 60 1.90 2.30 14.73
CA ASP A 60 0.99 1.50 15.54
C ASP A 60 -0.05 0.83 14.63
N ILE A 61 -0.25 -0.47 14.80
CA ILE A 61 -1.24 -1.25 14.06
C ILE A 61 -2.69 -0.75 14.30
N ASN A 62 -2.92 -0.04 15.39
CA ASN A 62 -4.22 0.56 15.72
C ASN A 62 -4.43 1.97 15.11
N GLU A 63 -3.43 2.52 14.44
CA GLU A 63 -3.46 3.85 13.85
C GLU A 63 -3.11 3.87 12.36
N CYS A 64 -2.71 2.74 11.79
CA CYS A 64 -2.28 2.60 10.41
C CYS A 64 -3.16 1.62 9.64
N VAL A 65 -3.37 1.90 8.35
CA VAL A 65 -4.05 1.00 7.44
C VAL A 65 -3.29 0.86 6.13
N GLY A 66 -3.29 -0.34 5.58
CA GLY A 66 -3.06 -0.60 4.17
C GLY A 66 -4.38 -0.50 3.40
N TRP A 67 -4.30 -0.49 2.09
CA TRP A 67 -5.46 -0.34 1.22
C TRP A 67 -5.51 -1.44 0.18
N LEU A 68 -6.63 -2.17 0.12
CA LEU A 68 -6.97 -3.05 -0.98
C LEU A 68 -8.09 -2.39 -1.80
N VAL A 69 -7.77 -2.02 -3.04
CA VAL A 69 -8.68 -1.34 -3.95
C VAL A 69 -9.06 -2.28 -5.06
N THR A 70 -10.36 -2.53 -5.24
CA THR A 70 -10.90 -3.29 -6.37
C THR A 70 -11.56 -2.33 -7.36
N LEU A 71 -11.02 -2.31 -8.58
CA LEU A 71 -11.48 -1.49 -9.70
C LEU A 71 -12.54 -2.24 -10.54
N PRO A 72 -13.29 -1.55 -11.43
CA PRO A 72 -14.15 -2.21 -12.41
C PRO A 72 -13.39 -3.25 -13.23
N GLY A 73 -14.00 -4.42 -13.46
CA GLY A 73 -13.32 -5.55 -14.09
C GLY A 73 -12.55 -6.43 -13.12
N GLU A 74 -12.76 -6.22 -11.81
CA GLU A 74 -12.19 -6.99 -10.70
C GLU A 74 -10.66 -6.86 -10.54
N ILE A 75 -10.03 -5.90 -11.20
CA ILE A 75 -8.61 -5.62 -11.02
C ILE A 75 -8.37 -5.07 -9.60
N SER A 76 -7.54 -5.76 -8.84
CA SER A 76 -7.24 -5.41 -7.45
C SER A 76 -5.82 -4.88 -7.28
N VAL A 77 -5.70 -3.83 -6.48
CA VAL A 77 -4.44 -3.17 -6.13
C VAL A 77 -4.32 -3.10 -4.62
N TYR A 78 -3.28 -3.68 -4.08
CA TYR A 78 -2.94 -3.60 -2.66
C TYR A 78 -1.78 -2.64 -2.45
N ALA A 79 -1.91 -1.74 -1.50
CA ALA A 79 -0.83 -0.88 -1.02
C ALA A 79 -0.64 -1.13 0.47
N THR A 80 0.55 -1.57 0.87
CA THR A 80 0.83 -1.94 2.26
C THR A 80 0.68 -0.76 3.22
N GLY A 81 0.86 0.48 2.77
CA GLY A 81 1.12 1.59 3.66
C GLY A 81 2.45 1.40 4.38
N ASP A 82 2.74 2.23 5.36
CA ASP A 82 3.92 2.08 6.19
C ASP A 82 3.70 0.99 7.24
N THR A 83 4.50 -0.06 7.18
CA THR A 83 4.24 -1.29 7.94
C THR A 83 5.47 -2.18 8.10
N SER A 84 5.40 -3.09 9.05
CA SER A 84 6.08 -4.39 9.09
C SER A 84 5.09 -5.51 8.78
N THR A 85 5.52 -6.76 8.84
CA THR A 85 4.67 -7.94 8.63
C THR A 85 3.44 -7.92 9.54
N THR A 86 2.26 -8.16 8.98
CA THR A 86 1.01 -8.32 9.73
C THR A 86 0.43 -9.73 9.53
N GLU A 87 -0.40 -10.17 10.47
CA GLU A 87 -1.03 -11.50 10.38
C GLU A 87 -1.95 -11.60 9.16
N GLN A 88 -2.65 -10.51 8.82
CA GLN A 88 -3.59 -10.48 7.70
C GLN A 88 -2.93 -10.64 6.33
N MET A 89 -1.64 -10.35 6.18
CA MET A 89 -0.93 -10.51 4.90
C MET A 89 -1.01 -11.94 4.35
N ALA A 90 -0.99 -12.95 5.21
CA ALA A 90 -1.15 -14.34 4.79
C ALA A 90 -2.57 -14.65 4.27
N GLU A 91 -3.59 -13.98 4.81
CA GLU A 91 -4.99 -14.13 4.38
C GLU A 91 -5.25 -13.48 3.01
N LEU A 92 -4.42 -12.49 2.64
CA LEU A 92 -4.52 -11.81 1.35
C LEU A 92 -4.14 -12.71 0.16
N ALA A 93 -3.43 -13.82 0.37
CA ALA A 93 -3.10 -14.79 -0.67
C ALA A 93 -4.35 -15.36 -1.38
N ASP A 94 -5.46 -15.51 -0.64
CA ASP A 94 -6.72 -16.03 -1.18
C ASP A 94 -7.55 -14.98 -1.97
N ARG A 95 -7.07 -13.73 -2.04
CA ARG A 95 -7.79 -12.60 -2.64
C ARG A 95 -7.46 -12.38 -4.12
N ASP A 96 -6.57 -13.20 -4.73
CA ASP A 96 -6.13 -13.10 -6.13
C ASP A 96 -5.75 -11.65 -6.54
N ILE A 97 -4.86 -11.03 -5.76
CA ILE A 97 -4.45 -9.65 -5.93
C ILE A 97 -3.62 -9.50 -7.21
N HIS A 98 -4.00 -8.54 -8.07
CA HIS A 98 -3.31 -8.30 -9.34
C HIS A 98 -2.00 -7.54 -9.13
N TYR A 99 -2.02 -6.46 -8.36
CA TYR A 99 -0.87 -5.60 -8.11
C TYR A 99 -0.72 -5.31 -6.63
N ALA A 100 0.47 -5.47 -6.08
CA ALA A 100 0.75 -5.16 -4.68
C ALA A 100 2.01 -4.31 -4.55
N PHE A 101 1.92 -3.22 -3.79
CA PHE A 101 3.01 -2.31 -3.49
C PHE A 101 3.53 -2.58 -2.08
N PHE A 102 4.84 -2.85 -1.97
CA PHE A 102 5.51 -3.17 -0.71
C PHE A 102 6.53 -2.10 -0.34
N VAL A 103 6.31 -1.46 0.82
CA VAL A 103 7.27 -0.55 1.42
C VAL A 103 8.55 -1.30 1.81
N CYS A 104 9.73 -0.73 1.56
CA CYS A 104 10.99 -1.44 1.81
C CYS A 104 12.18 -0.52 2.14
N ASP A 105 11.94 0.57 2.93
CA ASP A 105 13.01 1.51 3.26
C ASP A 105 14.04 0.97 4.26
N GLY A 106 13.69 -0.01 5.09
CA GLY A 106 14.57 -0.66 6.05
C GLY A 106 14.99 0.23 7.23
N ARG A 107 14.33 1.35 7.43
CA ARG A 107 14.61 2.28 8.52
C ARG A 107 13.39 2.54 9.40
N PHE A 108 12.28 2.85 8.79
CA PHE A 108 11.01 3.14 9.45
C PHE A 108 10.02 1.99 9.28
N ASN A 109 10.20 1.21 8.22
CA ASN A 109 9.34 0.12 7.79
C ASN A 109 10.14 -1.15 7.52
N MET A 110 9.53 -2.11 6.84
CA MET A 110 10.18 -3.34 6.39
C MET A 110 11.52 -3.04 5.72
N ASP A 111 12.51 -3.85 6.00
CA ASP A 111 13.68 -3.93 5.13
C ASP A 111 13.37 -4.76 3.87
N MET A 112 14.34 -4.88 2.98
CA MET A 112 14.17 -5.59 1.72
C MET A 112 13.85 -7.09 1.93
N GLU A 113 14.48 -7.72 2.91
CA GLU A 113 14.28 -9.14 3.21
C GLU A 113 12.87 -9.38 3.76
N GLU A 114 12.41 -8.54 4.67
CA GLU A 114 11.04 -8.60 5.21
C GLU A 114 10.01 -8.29 4.13
N ALA A 115 10.24 -7.31 3.25
CA ALA A 115 9.34 -6.98 2.15
C ALA A 115 9.20 -8.14 1.15
N ILE A 116 10.29 -8.83 0.83
CA ILE A 116 10.29 -10.06 0.03
C ILE A 116 9.47 -11.16 0.71
N ALA A 117 9.65 -11.35 2.01
CA ALA A 117 8.87 -12.32 2.77
C ALA A 117 7.36 -12.00 2.74
N CYS A 118 6.99 -10.72 2.92
CA CYS A 118 5.61 -10.26 2.84
C CYS A 118 5.01 -10.44 1.44
N ALA A 119 5.76 -10.15 0.37
CA ALA A 119 5.31 -10.38 -0.99
C ALA A 119 5.03 -11.86 -1.27
N ASN A 120 5.87 -12.75 -0.73
CA ASN A 120 5.66 -14.20 -0.81
C ASN A 120 4.47 -14.68 0.04
N LEU A 121 4.08 -13.97 1.10
CA LEU A 121 2.85 -14.24 1.85
C LEU A 121 1.62 -13.81 1.06
N VAL A 122 1.61 -12.60 0.51
CA VAL A 122 0.48 -12.00 -0.21
C VAL A 122 0.23 -12.66 -1.56
N GLN A 123 1.28 -13.11 -2.25
CA GLN A 123 1.22 -13.83 -3.52
C GLN A 123 0.48 -13.06 -4.64
N ALA A 124 0.65 -11.74 -4.70
CA ALA A 124 0.08 -10.96 -5.79
C ALA A 124 0.68 -11.36 -7.15
N ARG A 125 -0.09 -11.19 -8.23
CA ARG A 125 0.38 -11.48 -9.60
C ARG A 125 1.58 -10.59 -9.97
N HIS A 126 1.54 -9.32 -9.53
CA HIS A 126 2.64 -8.36 -9.68
C HIS A 126 2.96 -7.70 -8.34
N SER A 127 4.22 -7.76 -7.94
CA SER A 127 4.72 -7.16 -6.70
C SER A 127 5.71 -6.04 -7.01
N ILE A 128 5.47 -4.85 -6.44
CA ILE A 128 6.17 -3.61 -6.76
C ILE A 128 6.81 -3.06 -5.49
N PRO A 129 8.14 -2.94 -5.43
CA PRO A 129 8.81 -2.27 -4.32
C PRO A 129 8.63 -0.75 -4.45
N TYR A 130 8.27 -0.09 -3.36
CA TYR A 130 8.16 1.36 -3.30
C TYR A 130 8.64 1.88 -1.94
N HIS A 131 8.68 3.20 -1.74
CA HIS A 131 9.10 3.82 -0.49
C HIS A 131 10.41 3.18 0.04
N MET A 132 11.39 3.07 -0.85
CA MET A 132 12.56 2.21 -0.62
C MET A 132 13.78 2.94 -0.07
N ALA A 133 13.78 4.27 -0.09
CA ALA A 133 14.91 5.05 0.39
C ALA A 133 14.46 6.39 0.99
N PRO A 134 14.70 6.65 2.29
CA PRO A 134 14.39 7.94 2.89
C PRO A 134 15.10 9.09 2.16
N GLY A 135 14.32 10.06 1.67
CA GLY A 135 14.83 11.23 0.95
C GLY A 135 15.14 11.02 -0.53
N ALA A 136 14.88 9.82 -1.08
CA ALA A 136 14.88 9.54 -2.50
C ALA A 136 13.54 8.96 -2.93
N LEU A 137 13.01 9.38 -4.09
CA LEU A 137 11.74 8.84 -4.59
C LEU A 137 11.92 7.42 -5.10
N PHE A 138 13.00 7.16 -5.83
CA PHE A 138 13.28 5.85 -6.42
C PHE A 138 14.78 5.52 -6.37
N ASP A 139 15.10 4.27 -6.14
CA ASP A 139 16.44 3.70 -6.17
C ASP A 139 16.40 2.36 -6.92
N ARG A 140 16.86 2.37 -8.16
CA ARG A 140 16.81 1.20 -9.04
C ARG A 140 17.67 0.04 -8.51
N GLU A 141 18.85 0.33 -7.98
CA GLU A 141 19.74 -0.73 -7.47
C GLU A 141 19.10 -1.45 -6.28
N ARG A 142 18.40 -0.70 -5.43
CA ARG A 142 17.60 -1.29 -4.33
C ARG A 142 16.38 -2.03 -4.84
N ALA A 143 15.65 -1.47 -5.81
CA ALA A 143 14.47 -2.11 -6.38
C ALA A 143 14.79 -3.48 -7.00
N GLU A 144 15.96 -3.60 -7.64
CA GLU A 144 16.45 -4.86 -8.24
C GLU A 144 16.75 -5.95 -7.20
N LEU A 145 16.93 -5.59 -5.92
CA LEU A 145 17.10 -6.56 -4.83
C LEU A 145 15.76 -7.21 -4.40
N PHE A 146 14.63 -6.64 -4.79
CA PHE A 146 13.29 -7.16 -4.47
C PHE A 146 12.94 -8.36 -5.37
N ASP A 147 13.68 -9.45 -5.26
CA ASP A 147 13.56 -10.64 -6.11
C ASP A 147 12.41 -11.56 -5.66
N VAL A 148 11.24 -11.40 -6.29
CA VAL A 148 10.03 -12.17 -6.02
C VAL A 148 9.32 -12.58 -7.31
N PRO A 149 8.49 -13.65 -7.31
CA PRO A 149 7.63 -13.98 -8.43
C PRO A 149 6.74 -12.78 -8.82
N GLY A 150 6.67 -12.45 -10.11
CA GLY A 150 5.86 -11.33 -10.58
C GLY A 150 6.42 -9.94 -10.23
N GLN A 151 7.71 -9.85 -9.87
CA GLN A 151 8.37 -8.56 -9.64
C GLN A 151 8.11 -7.59 -10.80
N LEU A 152 7.74 -6.36 -10.45
CA LEU A 152 7.59 -5.26 -11.39
C LEU A 152 8.27 -4.03 -10.82
N ILE A 153 9.27 -3.52 -11.51
CA ILE A 153 10.03 -2.32 -11.11
C ILE A 153 9.53 -1.14 -11.92
N LEU A 154 8.92 -0.17 -11.26
CA LEU A 154 8.44 1.06 -11.87
C LEU A 154 9.29 2.25 -11.38
N SER A 155 9.85 2.99 -12.33
CA SER A 155 10.57 4.24 -12.06
C SER A 155 9.59 5.40 -11.83
N ASP A 156 10.07 6.49 -11.26
CA ASP A 156 9.26 7.70 -11.09
C ASP A 156 8.68 8.18 -12.42
N GLY A 157 7.35 8.37 -12.46
CA GLY A 157 6.61 8.80 -13.64
C GLY A 157 6.41 7.73 -14.71
N GLU A 158 6.84 6.49 -14.47
CA GLU A 158 6.54 5.36 -15.35
C GLU A 158 5.08 4.94 -15.18
N GLU A 159 4.42 4.65 -16.28
CA GLU A 159 3.02 4.26 -16.33
C GLU A 159 2.87 2.85 -16.91
N ILE A 160 1.94 2.08 -16.37
CA ILE A 160 1.52 0.79 -16.88
C ILE A 160 0.01 0.75 -17.07
N ILE A 161 -0.44 -0.10 -17.97
CA ILE A 161 -1.85 -0.44 -18.10
C ILE A 161 -2.11 -1.62 -17.17
N LEU A 162 -3.11 -1.49 -16.30
CA LEU A 162 -3.54 -2.57 -15.41
C LEU A 162 -4.39 -3.56 -16.21
N GLU A 163 -4.06 -4.85 -16.13
CA GLU A 163 -4.71 -5.95 -16.85
C GLU A 163 -5.19 -7.04 -15.87
#